data_fab0376014ac7b31e657ad92d9810683
#
_entry.id   fab0376014ac7b31e657ad92d9810683
#
_cell.length_a   1.000
_cell.length_b   1.000
_cell.length_c   1.000
_cell.angle_alpha   90.00
_cell.angle_beta   90.00
_cell.angle_gamma   90.00
#
_symmetry.space_group_name_H-M   'P 1'
#
loop_
_entity.id
_entity.type
_entity.pdbx_description
1 polymer ?
#
loop_
_entity_poly.entity_id
_entity_poly.type
_entity_poly.pdbx_seq_one_letter_code
_entity_poly.pdbx_strand_id
1 'polypeptide(L)'
;MIERWLEALLETPGLTSVSPDDARRVHVDESLAAVDVVRQFEGPIVDVGSGGGAPGIPLALELPEREVTLLESNRRKCSFLERWAPPNVRVVCGRAEDQPVDTWGVAVAKALASPPVAAEWCLPLVASGGAAILYVGPTAEADRVAHVAEHLAAELTESPSGLLVLRKTGPTPAGFPRRAGVARKRPLA
;
A
#
# COMPACT_ATOMS: atom_id res chain seq x y z
N MET A 1 5.46 -11.51 17.82
CA MET A 1 5.74 -11.59 16.36
C MET A 1 6.40 -10.31 15.85
N ILE A 2 5.85 -9.15 16.12
CA ILE A 2 6.30 -7.86 15.56
C ILE A 2 7.78 -7.56 15.84
N GLU A 3 8.27 -7.77 17.06
CA GLU A 3 9.67 -7.50 17.41
C GLU A 3 10.64 -8.40 16.62
N ARG A 4 10.35 -9.68 16.52
CA ARG A 4 11.18 -10.64 15.76
C ARG A 4 11.21 -10.34 14.26
N TRP A 5 10.09 -9.89 13.69
CA TRP A 5 10.05 -9.42 12.30
C TRP A 5 10.91 -8.16 12.13
N LEU A 6 10.81 -7.20 13.06
CA LEU A 6 11.57 -5.96 13.01
C LEU A 6 13.07 -6.20 13.11
N GLU A 7 13.51 -7.08 14.02
CA GLU A 7 14.90 -7.54 14.12
C GLU A 7 15.38 -8.15 12.80
N ALA A 8 14.63 -9.09 12.24
CA ALA A 8 14.98 -9.73 10.96
C ALA A 8 15.01 -8.73 9.79
N LEU A 9 14.12 -7.73 9.79
CA LEU A 9 14.10 -6.68 8.80
C LEU A 9 15.39 -5.85 8.83
N LEU A 10 15.86 -5.50 10.02
CA LEU A 10 17.11 -4.75 10.23
C LEU A 10 18.36 -5.57 9.87
N GLU A 11 18.36 -6.86 10.19
CA GLU A 11 19.48 -7.76 9.91
C GLU A 11 19.58 -8.16 8.43
N THR A 12 18.49 -8.01 7.65
CA THR A 12 18.46 -8.42 6.24
C THR A 12 18.90 -7.28 5.31
N PRO A 13 20.10 -7.35 4.68
CA PRO A 13 20.59 -6.27 3.84
C PRO A 13 19.64 -5.89 2.71
N GLY A 14 19.37 -4.59 2.55
CA GLY A 14 18.59 -4.03 1.44
C GLY A 14 17.06 -4.13 1.60
N LEU A 15 16.56 -4.51 2.78
CA LEU A 15 15.13 -4.45 3.09
C LEU A 15 14.72 -3.10 3.66
N THR A 16 15.57 -2.47 4.43
CA THR A 16 15.36 -1.13 4.98
C THR A 16 16.66 -0.32 4.96
N SER A 17 16.52 1.00 4.92
CA SER A 17 17.59 1.98 5.15
C SER A 17 17.36 2.76 6.45
N VAL A 18 16.32 2.42 7.20
CA VAL A 18 15.97 3.07 8.48
C VAL A 18 16.95 2.59 9.56
N SER A 19 17.37 3.53 10.42
CA SER A 19 18.25 3.21 11.55
C SER A 19 17.57 2.28 12.57
N PRO A 20 18.30 1.46 13.34
CA PRO A 20 17.71 0.66 14.40
C PRO A 20 16.90 1.49 15.42
N ASP A 21 17.37 2.69 15.75
CA ASP A 21 16.71 3.58 16.72
C ASP A 21 15.36 4.09 16.23
N ASP A 22 15.20 4.28 14.91
CA ASP A 22 13.97 4.74 14.28
C ASP A 22 13.06 3.60 13.79
N ALA A 23 13.56 2.38 13.75
CA ALA A 23 12.91 1.28 13.06
C ALA A 23 11.49 0.99 13.56
N ARG A 24 11.29 0.98 14.88
CA ARG A 24 9.97 0.77 15.47
C ARG A 24 9.01 1.89 15.08
N ARG A 25 9.42 3.14 15.26
CA ARG A 25 8.60 4.30 14.89
C ARG A 25 8.19 4.26 13.42
N VAL A 26 9.17 4.05 12.52
CA VAL A 26 8.94 4.12 11.07
C VAL A 26 8.18 2.90 10.55
N HIS A 27 8.55 1.68 10.98
CA HIS A 27 7.97 0.46 10.41
C HIS A 27 6.72 -0.03 11.14
N VAL A 28 6.51 0.36 12.40
CA VAL A 28 5.36 -0.08 13.20
C VAL A 28 4.41 1.08 13.46
N ASP A 29 4.85 2.09 14.23
CA ASP A 29 3.94 3.12 14.74
C ASP A 29 3.33 3.95 13.60
N GLU A 30 4.14 4.38 12.63
CA GLU A 30 3.63 5.06 11.43
C GLU A 30 2.69 4.15 10.59
N SER A 31 2.96 2.85 10.53
CA SER A 31 2.08 1.92 9.79
C SER A 31 0.70 1.81 10.41
N LEU A 32 0.63 1.85 11.75
CA LEU A 32 -0.62 1.78 12.51
C LEU A 32 -1.44 3.08 12.45
N ALA A 33 -0.86 4.20 12.02
CA ALA A 33 -1.59 5.47 11.88
C ALA A 33 -2.78 5.39 10.92
N ALA A 34 -2.82 4.43 10.00
CA ALA A 34 -3.93 4.25 9.07
C ALA A 34 -5.05 3.32 9.59
N VAL A 35 -4.90 2.67 10.74
CA VAL A 35 -5.85 1.64 11.23
C VAL A 35 -7.28 2.15 11.27
N ASP A 36 -7.52 3.33 11.86
CA ASP A 36 -8.86 3.88 11.98
C ASP A 36 -9.47 4.29 10.64
N VAL A 37 -8.64 4.66 9.68
CA VAL A 37 -9.07 4.91 8.30
C VAL A 37 -9.40 3.60 7.60
N VAL A 38 -8.55 2.57 7.72
CA VAL A 38 -8.77 1.24 7.14
C VAL A 38 -10.08 0.63 7.65
N ARG A 39 -10.41 0.80 8.93
CA ARG A 39 -11.65 0.31 9.54
C ARG A 39 -12.92 0.91 8.96
N GLN A 40 -12.85 2.05 8.29
CA GLN A 40 -14.01 2.67 7.63
C GLN A 40 -14.42 1.98 6.33
N PHE A 41 -13.59 1.08 5.81
CA PHE A 41 -13.81 0.40 4.53
C PHE A 41 -13.84 -1.11 4.74
N GLU A 42 -14.79 -1.78 4.10
CA GLU A 42 -14.95 -3.23 4.16
C GLU A 42 -14.02 -3.97 3.17
N GLY A 43 -13.95 -5.30 3.29
CA GLY A 43 -13.26 -6.19 2.36
C GLY A 43 -11.77 -6.42 2.65
N PRO A 44 -11.07 -7.19 1.81
CA PRO A 44 -9.66 -7.51 2.00
C PRO A 44 -8.75 -6.31 1.74
N ILE A 45 -7.56 -6.35 2.33
CA ILE A 45 -6.53 -5.30 2.21
C ILE A 45 -5.42 -5.79 1.27
N VAL A 46 -4.89 -4.89 0.42
CA VAL A 46 -3.64 -5.12 -0.30
C VAL A 46 -2.61 -4.06 0.05
N ASP A 47 -1.42 -4.49 0.45
CA ASP A 47 -0.24 -3.64 0.61
C ASP A 47 0.57 -3.68 -0.69
N VAL A 48 0.60 -2.57 -1.41
CA VAL A 48 1.18 -2.48 -2.75
C VAL A 48 2.64 -2.07 -2.66
N GLY A 49 3.54 -2.98 -3.08
CA GLY A 49 4.98 -2.79 -2.94
C GLY A 49 5.44 -2.97 -1.51
N SER A 50 5.00 -4.05 -0.88
CA SER A 50 5.16 -4.33 0.57
C SER A 50 6.61 -4.29 1.08
N GLY A 51 7.60 -4.41 0.19
CA GLY A 51 9.00 -4.28 0.57
C GLY A 51 9.42 -5.27 1.66
N GLY A 52 9.76 -4.74 2.83
CA GLY A 52 10.06 -5.53 4.03
C GLY A 52 8.84 -5.88 4.88
N GLY A 53 7.63 -5.48 4.45
CA GLY A 53 6.38 -5.83 5.12
C GLY A 53 5.64 -4.68 5.82
N ALA A 54 6.16 -3.47 5.76
CA ALA A 54 5.48 -2.27 6.28
C ALA A 54 4.80 -1.47 5.15
N PRO A 55 3.49 -1.15 5.27
CA PRO A 55 2.65 -1.22 6.46
C PRO A 55 1.89 -2.54 6.65
N GLY A 56 1.92 -3.47 5.71
CA GLY A 56 1.04 -4.62 5.66
C GLY A 56 1.12 -5.58 6.85
N ILE A 57 2.33 -5.93 7.35
CA ILE A 57 2.48 -6.83 8.51
C ILE A 57 1.95 -6.18 9.80
N PRO A 58 2.30 -4.93 10.15
CA PRO A 58 1.69 -4.26 11.29
C PRO A 58 0.16 -4.17 11.21
N LEU A 59 -0.38 -3.82 10.05
CA LEU A 59 -1.84 -3.76 9.84
C LEU A 59 -2.49 -5.14 9.99
N ALA A 60 -1.88 -6.20 9.45
CA ALA A 60 -2.42 -7.55 9.58
C ALA A 60 -2.46 -8.05 11.03
N LEU A 61 -1.47 -7.67 11.83
CA LEU A 61 -1.43 -8.02 13.27
C LEU A 61 -2.47 -7.25 14.08
N GLU A 62 -2.73 -5.99 13.72
CA GLU A 62 -3.72 -5.13 14.39
C GLU A 62 -5.16 -5.44 13.96
N LEU A 63 -5.33 -6.01 12.76
CA LEU A 63 -6.62 -6.35 12.16
C LEU A 63 -6.68 -7.85 11.82
N PRO A 64 -6.62 -8.74 12.82
CA PRO A 64 -6.50 -10.19 12.60
C PRO A 64 -7.73 -10.80 11.89
N GLU A 65 -8.87 -10.12 11.91
CA GLU A 65 -10.10 -10.48 11.21
C GLU A 65 -10.08 -10.14 9.71
N ARG A 66 -9.11 -9.35 9.24
CA ARG A 66 -9.01 -8.92 7.84
C ARG A 66 -7.98 -9.76 7.08
N GLU A 67 -8.34 -10.17 5.89
CA GLU A 67 -7.36 -10.75 4.96
C GLU A 67 -6.46 -9.67 4.40
N VAL A 68 -5.14 -9.87 4.47
CA VAL A 68 -4.14 -8.95 3.94
C VAL A 68 -3.30 -9.63 2.86
N THR A 69 -3.18 -8.99 1.71
CA THR A 69 -2.28 -9.40 0.63
C THR A 69 -1.05 -8.51 0.64
N LEU A 70 0.14 -9.11 0.79
CA LEU A 70 1.41 -8.42 0.58
C LEU A 70 1.82 -8.60 -0.88
N LEU A 71 1.73 -7.54 -1.67
CA LEU A 71 2.05 -7.54 -3.10
C LEU A 71 3.44 -6.92 -3.32
N GLU A 72 4.40 -7.73 -3.76
CA GLU A 72 5.79 -7.30 -3.97
C GLU A 72 6.34 -7.91 -5.27
N SER A 73 7.07 -7.14 -6.06
CA SER A 73 7.60 -7.60 -7.35
C SER A 73 9.00 -8.23 -7.26
N ASN A 74 9.75 -7.95 -6.20
CA ASN A 74 11.10 -8.48 -5.98
C ASN A 74 11.05 -9.84 -5.28
N ARG A 75 11.46 -10.90 -5.97
CA ARG A 75 11.43 -12.29 -5.45
C ARG A 75 12.14 -12.48 -4.11
N ARG A 76 13.29 -11.81 -3.90
CA ARG A 76 14.02 -11.88 -2.63
C ARG A 76 13.19 -11.30 -1.47
N LYS A 77 12.51 -10.18 -1.73
CA LYS A 77 11.60 -9.58 -0.74
C LYS A 77 10.37 -10.46 -0.52
N CYS A 78 9.81 -11.07 -1.58
CA CYS A 78 8.71 -12.03 -1.43
C CYS A 78 9.09 -13.18 -0.49
N SER A 79 10.27 -13.78 -0.66
CA SER A 79 10.71 -14.88 0.22
C SER A 79 10.93 -14.44 1.67
N PHE A 80 11.32 -13.20 1.90
CA PHE A 80 11.36 -12.63 3.25
C PHE A 80 9.94 -12.49 3.83
N LEU A 81 9.01 -11.92 3.06
CA LEU A 81 7.61 -11.74 3.47
C LEU A 81 6.93 -13.08 3.80
N GLU A 82 7.12 -14.11 2.97
CA GLU A 82 6.59 -15.47 3.20
C GLU A 82 7.02 -16.05 4.54
N ARG A 83 8.25 -15.77 4.98
CA ARG A 83 8.77 -16.23 6.29
C ARG A 83 8.12 -15.52 7.48
N TRP A 84 7.69 -14.27 7.29
CA TRP A 84 7.20 -13.41 8.36
C TRP A 84 5.71 -13.10 8.27
N ALA A 85 5.02 -13.64 7.28
CA ALA A 85 3.57 -13.45 7.09
C ALA A 85 2.76 -13.96 8.29
N PRO A 86 1.92 -13.13 8.92
CA PRO A 86 0.91 -13.58 9.88
C PRO A 86 -0.11 -14.54 9.26
N PRO A 87 -0.89 -15.28 10.06
CA PRO A 87 -1.84 -16.28 9.53
C PRO A 87 -2.92 -15.74 8.59
N ASN A 88 -3.31 -14.47 8.75
CA ASN A 88 -4.28 -13.76 7.91
C ASN A 88 -3.65 -13.08 6.69
N VAL A 89 -2.38 -13.37 6.39
CA VAL A 89 -1.62 -12.77 5.29
C VAL A 89 -1.30 -13.79 4.22
N ARG A 90 -1.48 -13.38 2.96
CA ARG A 90 -0.89 -14.05 1.80
C ARG A 90 0.11 -13.14 1.09
N VAL A 91 1.18 -13.73 0.56
CA VAL A 91 2.16 -13.02 -0.25
C VAL A 91 1.89 -13.29 -1.73
N VAL A 92 1.86 -12.22 -2.53
CA VAL A 92 1.77 -12.29 -3.99
C VAL A 92 3.02 -11.70 -4.60
N CYS A 93 3.80 -12.54 -5.28
CA CYS A 93 5.02 -12.09 -5.96
C CYS A 93 4.68 -11.65 -7.40
N GLY A 94 4.44 -10.36 -7.57
CA GLY A 94 3.99 -9.79 -8.84
C GLY A 94 3.94 -8.27 -8.84
N ARG A 95 3.52 -7.70 -9.94
CA ARG A 95 3.32 -6.25 -10.08
C ARG A 95 1.86 -5.89 -9.87
N ALA A 96 1.60 -4.66 -9.44
CA ALA A 96 0.25 -4.14 -9.28
C ALA A 96 -0.52 -4.14 -10.61
N GLU A 97 0.15 -3.79 -11.69
CA GLU A 97 -0.43 -3.72 -13.03
C GLU A 97 -0.88 -5.09 -13.60
N ASP A 98 -0.40 -6.19 -13.02
CA ASP A 98 -0.72 -7.55 -13.44
C ASP A 98 -1.81 -8.21 -12.56
N GLN A 99 -2.33 -7.48 -11.56
CA GLN A 99 -3.34 -8.01 -10.65
C GLN A 99 -4.77 -7.75 -11.16
N PRO A 100 -5.75 -8.55 -10.70
CA PRO A 100 -7.15 -8.30 -11.03
C PRO A 100 -7.60 -6.94 -10.49
N VAL A 101 -8.41 -6.24 -11.29
CA VAL A 101 -8.98 -4.94 -10.92
C VAL A 101 -10.17 -5.09 -9.96
N ASP A 102 -10.50 -4.02 -9.25
CA ASP A 102 -11.70 -3.89 -8.41
C ASP A 102 -11.90 -5.06 -7.41
N THR A 103 -10.79 -5.56 -6.83
CA THR A 103 -10.78 -6.80 -6.03
C THR A 103 -10.70 -6.56 -4.53
N TRP A 104 -9.94 -5.55 -4.11
CA TRP A 104 -9.71 -5.28 -2.68
C TRP A 104 -10.58 -4.13 -2.19
N GLY A 105 -10.97 -4.20 -0.92
CA GLY A 105 -11.66 -3.09 -0.27
C GLY A 105 -10.71 -1.94 0.06
N VAL A 106 -9.46 -2.25 0.40
CA VAL A 106 -8.44 -1.24 0.72
C VAL A 106 -7.12 -1.58 0.04
N ALA A 107 -6.49 -0.60 -0.60
CA ALA A 107 -5.10 -0.66 -1.00
C ALA A 107 -4.28 0.32 -0.16
N VAL A 108 -3.18 -0.14 0.42
CA VAL A 108 -2.23 0.73 1.15
C VAL A 108 -0.90 0.77 0.41
N ALA A 109 -0.19 1.90 0.49
CA ALA A 109 1.16 2.01 -0.05
C ALA A 109 2.01 2.97 0.80
N LYS A 110 3.21 2.53 1.19
CA LYS A 110 4.19 3.33 1.92
C LYS A 110 5.52 3.30 1.19
N ALA A 111 6.08 4.47 0.88
CA ALA A 111 7.38 4.62 0.21
C ALA A 111 7.53 3.83 -1.12
N LEU A 112 6.42 3.58 -1.82
CA LEU A 112 6.38 2.79 -3.07
C LEU A 112 6.93 3.57 -4.27
N ALA A 113 6.48 4.81 -4.45
CA ALA A 113 6.84 5.74 -5.51
C ALA A 113 6.42 7.16 -5.12
N SER A 114 6.51 8.13 -6.06
CA SER A 114 5.85 9.42 -5.84
C SER A 114 4.35 9.22 -5.66
N PRO A 115 3.67 10.04 -4.84
CA PRO A 115 2.25 9.83 -4.53
C PRO A 115 1.32 9.70 -5.74
N PRO A 116 1.46 10.49 -6.84
CA PRO A 116 0.63 10.31 -8.03
C PRO A 116 0.82 8.93 -8.69
N VAL A 117 2.05 8.43 -8.75
CA VAL A 117 2.36 7.10 -9.32
C VAL A 117 1.84 5.98 -8.42
N ALA A 118 1.98 6.12 -7.10
CA ALA A 118 1.43 5.18 -6.14
C ALA A 118 -0.10 5.11 -6.23
N ALA A 119 -0.78 6.27 -6.37
CA ALA A 119 -2.22 6.34 -6.59
C ALA A 119 -2.64 5.57 -7.85
N GLU A 120 -1.92 5.75 -8.96
CA GLU A 120 -2.20 5.04 -10.22
C GLU A 120 -2.04 3.52 -10.11
N TRP A 121 -1.13 3.03 -9.27
CA TRP A 121 -0.98 1.59 -9.05
C TRP A 121 -1.98 1.01 -8.06
N CYS A 122 -2.40 1.78 -7.06
CA CYS A 122 -3.31 1.31 -6.03
C CYS A 122 -4.78 1.33 -6.46
N LEU A 123 -5.23 2.41 -7.09
CA LEU A 123 -6.65 2.64 -7.39
C LEU A 123 -7.30 1.58 -8.28
N PRO A 124 -6.63 1.04 -9.33
CA PRO A 124 -7.23 -0.03 -10.12
C PRO A 124 -7.52 -1.32 -9.35
N LEU A 125 -6.81 -1.56 -8.25
CA LEU A 125 -6.99 -2.75 -7.42
C LEU A 125 -8.22 -2.65 -6.50
N VAL A 126 -8.66 -1.41 -6.22
CA VAL A 126 -9.71 -1.12 -5.23
C VAL A 126 -11.09 -1.20 -5.86
N ALA A 127 -11.97 -1.96 -5.23
CA ALA A 127 -13.39 -2.04 -5.60
C ALA A 127 -14.14 -0.73 -5.30
N SER A 128 -15.22 -0.48 -6.03
CA SER A 128 -16.09 0.68 -5.78
C SER A 128 -16.58 0.71 -4.33
N GLY A 129 -16.49 1.85 -3.68
CA GLY A 129 -16.81 2.05 -2.27
C GLY A 129 -15.64 1.82 -1.32
N GLY A 130 -14.52 1.25 -1.79
CA GLY A 130 -13.28 1.09 -1.05
C GLY A 130 -12.37 2.31 -1.12
N ALA A 131 -11.10 2.17 -0.69
CA ALA A 131 -10.13 3.27 -0.70
C ALA A 131 -8.70 2.83 -0.98
N ALA A 132 -7.93 3.71 -1.63
CA ALA A 132 -6.47 3.66 -1.59
C ALA A 132 -5.95 4.66 -0.54
N ILE A 133 -5.05 4.19 0.33
CA ILE A 133 -4.48 4.96 1.44
C ILE A 133 -2.96 5.03 1.22
N LEU A 134 -2.47 6.24 0.94
CA LEU A 134 -1.05 6.48 0.69
C LEU A 134 -0.42 7.12 1.92
N TYR A 135 0.64 6.52 2.42
CA TYR A 135 1.49 7.12 3.45
C TYR A 135 2.42 8.13 2.80
N VAL A 136 2.33 9.38 3.23
CA VAL A 136 3.01 10.50 2.58
C VAL A 136 3.75 11.38 3.57
N GLY A 137 4.81 12.02 3.10
CA GLY A 137 5.50 13.07 3.85
C GLY A 137 4.79 14.43 3.73
N PRO A 138 5.31 15.45 4.42
CA PRO A 138 4.71 16.79 4.45
C PRO A 138 4.69 17.53 3.10
N THR A 139 5.46 17.05 2.13
CA THR A 139 5.55 17.62 0.77
C THR A 139 4.71 16.85 -0.24
N ALA A 140 3.63 16.18 0.21
CA ALA A 140 2.75 15.43 -0.67
C ALA A 140 2.11 16.34 -1.72
N GLU A 141 2.12 15.88 -2.97
CA GLU A 141 1.56 16.58 -4.12
C GLU A 141 0.05 16.31 -4.22
N ALA A 142 -0.74 16.78 -3.23
CA ALA A 142 -2.14 16.45 -3.09
C ALA A 142 -2.98 16.77 -4.34
N ASP A 143 -2.76 17.93 -4.97
CA ASP A 143 -3.48 18.32 -6.19
C ASP A 143 -3.20 17.35 -7.36
N ARG A 144 -1.97 16.92 -7.51
CA ARG A 144 -1.60 15.94 -8.54
C ARG A 144 -2.20 14.56 -8.26
N VAL A 145 -2.26 14.17 -6.99
CA VAL A 145 -2.90 12.92 -6.57
C VAL A 145 -4.41 12.99 -6.80
N ALA A 146 -5.06 14.12 -6.51
CA ALA A 146 -6.48 14.33 -6.80
C ALA A 146 -6.77 14.20 -8.30
N HIS A 147 -5.94 14.79 -9.16
CA HIS A 147 -6.06 14.66 -10.60
C HIS A 147 -5.96 13.17 -11.06
N VAL A 148 -5.03 12.40 -10.52
CA VAL A 148 -4.93 10.95 -10.80
C VAL A 148 -6.18 10.21 -10.32
N ALA A 149 -6.70 10.56 -9.14
CA ALA A 149 -7.89 9.94 -8.57
C ALA A 149 -9.11 10.12 -9.47
N GLU A 150 -9.34 11.35 -9.98
CA GLU A 150 -10.44 11.65 -10.93
C GLU A 150 -10.37 10.76 -12.17
N HIS A 151 -9.18 10.55 -12.74
CA HIS A 151 -8.98 9.66 -13.89
C HIS A 151 -9.28 8.18 -13.60
N LEU A 152 -9.27 7.79 -12.32
CA LEU A 152 -9.43 6.40 -11.88
C LEU A 152 -10.73 6.17 -11.09
N ALA A 153 -11.74 7.01 -11.33
CA ALA A 153 -13.03 6.96 -10.66
C ALA A 153 -12.89 6.96 -9.13
N ALA A 154 -12.11 7.90 -8.62
CA ALA A 154 -11.89 8.10 -7.20
C ALA A 154 -11.81 9.60 -6.87
N GLU A 155 -11.91 9.93 -5.60
CA GLU A 155 -11.80 11.28 -5.08
C GLU A 155 -10.86 11.34 -3.88
N LEU A 156 -10.07 12.40 -3.77
CA LEU A 156 -9.28 12.68 -2.58
C LEU A 156 -10.21 13.22 -1.50
N THR A 157 -10.19 12.57 -0.34
CA THR A 157 -11.02 12.98 0.81
C THR A 157 -10.18 13.67 1.88
N GLU A 158 -10.82 14.29 2.86
CA GLU A 158 -10.14 14.77 4.07
C GLU A 158 -9.39 13.60 4.73
N SER A 159 -8.14 13.84 5.06
CA SER A 159 -7.23 12.77 5.49
C SER A 159 -6.47 13.17 6.75
N PRO A 160 -6.20 12.20 7.65
CA PRO A 160 -5.27 12.45 8.76
C PRO A 160 -3.88 12.88 8.28
N SER A 161 -3.16 13.60 9.12
CA SER A 161 -1.79 13.99 8.83
C SER A 161 -0.91 12.78 8.48
N GLY A 162 -0.12 12.90 7.42
CA GLY A 162 0.74 11.81 6.94
C GLY A 162 0.06 10.78 6.03
N LEU A 163 -1.23 10.94 5.74
CA LEU A 163 -1.98 10.07 4.84
C LEU A 163 -2.67 10.87 3.73
N LEU A 164 -2.85 10.25 2.56
CA LEU A 164 -3.82 10.66 1.55
C LEU A 164 -4.81 9.51 1.35
N VAL A 165 -6.10 9.80 1.49
CA VAL A 165 -7.19 8.82 1.37
C VAL A 165 -7.96 9.09 0.08
N LEU A 166 -7.92 8.13 -0.84
CA LEU A 166 -8.55 8.18 -2.15
C LEU A 166 -9.74 7.23 -2.17
N ARG A 167 -10.95 7.75 -2.01
CA ARG A 167 -12.17 6.94 -2.03
C ARG A 167 -12.56 6.56 -3.46
N LYS A 168 -12.72 5.27 -3.70
CA LYS A 168 -13.14 4.75 -5.00
C LYS A 168 -14.65 4.93 -5.19
N THR A 169 -15.05 5.73 -6.19
CA THR A 169 -16.45 6.09 -6.43
C THR A 169 -17.13 5.28 -7.53
N GLY A 170 -16.34 4.55 -8.34
CA GLY A 170 -16.85 3.74 -9.44
C GLY A 170 -15.86 2.67 -9.88
N PRO A 171 -16.22 1.83 -10.87
CA PRO A 171 -15.34 0.79 -11.39
C PRO A 171 -14.11 1.38 -12.07
N THR A 172 -13.05 0.59 -12.13
CA THR A 172 -11.81 0.97 -12.81
C THR A 172 -12.08 1.24 -14.30
N PRO A 173 -11.71 2.43 -14.82
CA PRO A 173 -11.95 2.77 -16.23
C PRO A 173 -11.18 1.85 -17.19
N ALA A 174 -11.75 1.64 -18.38
CA ALA A 174 -11.08 0.88 -19.44
C ALA A 174 -9.70 1.44 -19.77
N GLY A 175 -8.72 0.56 -19.97
CA GLY A 175 -7.32 0.92 -20.22
C GLY A 175 -6.46 1.00 -18.96
N PHE A 176 -7.04 0.79 -17.77
CA PHE A 176 -6.30 0.64 -16.51
C PHE A 176 -6.44 -0.78 -15.93
N PRO A 177 -5.40 -1.26 -15.23
CA PRO A 177 -4.08 -0.63 -15.08
C PRO A 177 -3.35 -0.49 -16.41
N ARG A 178 -2.55 0.58 -16.56
CA ARG A 178 -1.67 0.73 -17.70
C ARG A 178 -0.55 -0.31 -17.64
N ARG A 179 0.06 -0.63 -18.79
CA ARG A 179 1.16 -1.62 -18.85
C ARG A 179 2.27 -1.30 -17.87
N ALA A 180 2.91 -2.34 -17.32
CA ALA A 180 3.99 -2.23 -16.36
C ALA A 180 5.05 -1.20 -16.76
N GLY A 181 5.37 -0.31 -15.81
CA GLY A 181 6.37 0.75 -15.96
C GLY A 181 5.88 2.02 -16.69
N VAL A 182 4.66 2.04 -17.24
CA VAL A 182 4.13 3.25 -17.92
C VAL A 182 3.88 4.37 -16.91
N ALA A 183 3.31 4.09 -15.76
CA ALA A 183 3.04 5.08 -14.73
C ALA A 183 4.29 5.87 -14.30
N ARG A 184 5.44 5.20 -14.16
CA ARG A 184 6.71 5.85 -13.83
C ARG A 184 7.28 6.69 -14.97
N LYS A 185 7.17 6.21 -16.22
CA LYS A 185 7.78 6.88 -17.39
C LYS A 185 6.92 8.03 -17.91
N ARG A 186 5.63 7.94 -17.74
CA ARG A 186 4.62 8.90 -18.21
C ARG A 186 3.51 8.99 -17.18
N PRO A 187 3.75 9.61 -16.01
CA PRO A 187 2.72 9.76 -14.97
C PRO A 187 1.51 10.51 -15.53
N LEU A 188 0.34 10.27 -14.95
CA LEU A 188 -0.90 10.97 -15.32
C LEU A 188 -0.90 12.43 -14.85
N ALA A 189 -0.11 12.75 -13.85
CA ALA A 189 0.00 14.09 -13.27
C ALA A 189 1.45 14.38 -12.87
#